data_6d78d88fcf08f7f0aa622ad90ee0cdd5
#
_entry.id   6d78d88fcf08f7f0aa622ad90ee0cdd5
#
_cell.length_a   1.000
_cell.length_b   1.000
_cell.length_c   1.000
_cell.angle_alpha   90.00
_cell.angle_beta   90.00
_cell.angle_gamma   90.00
#
_symmetry.space_group_name_H-M   'P 1'
#
loop_
_entity.id
_entity.type
_entity.pdbx_description
1 polymer ?
#
loop_
_entity_poly.entity_id
_entity_poly.type
_entity_poly.pdbx_seq_one_letter_code
_entity_poly.pdbx_strand_id
1 'polypeptide(L)'
;PGDYHCGWVIIPGEECTIDLPVKGLNASGTFYISSLNLPRHRIYAPQQVQLLKDGVAYKTIDFKPEDSPEKGEMMKATVPADLNGTEQLSIKISCLKKPGTQMGIDEIAFIP
;
A
#
# COMPACT_ATOMS: atom_id res chain seq x y z
N PRO A 1 20.40 -3.78 4.07
CA PRO A 1 19.40 -3.49 5.07
C PRO A 1 18.74 -2.16 4.78
N GLY A 2 17.50 -2.03 5.12
CA GLY A 2 16.71 -0.86 4.80
C GLY A 2 15.60 -1.12 3.81
N ASP A 3 15.61 -2.29 3.19
CA ASP A 3 14.53 -2.71 2.32
C ASP A 3 13.48 -3.44 3.14
N TYR A 4 12.22 -3.05 2.96
CA TYR A 4 11.10 -3.76 3.56
C TYR A 4 10.23 -4.28 2.43
N HIS A 5 10.00 -5.58 2.43
CA HIS A 5 9.18 -6.24 1.43
C HIS A 5 8.08 -7.03 2.11
N CYS A 6 6.89 -6.88 1.58
CA CYS A 6 5.74 -7.69 1.94
C CYS A 6 5.26 -8.35 0.66
N GLY A 7 5.21 -9.67 0.62
CA GLY A 7 4.76 -10.39 -0.55
C GLY A 7 3.24 -10.37 -0.70
N TRP A 8 2.71 -11.32 -1.45
CA TRP A 8 1.28 -11.43 -1.69
C TRP A 8 0.49 -11.47 -0.38
N VAL A 9 -0.43 -10.54 -0.24
CA VAL A 9 -1.36 -10.52 0.88
C VAL A 9 -2.75 -10.29 0.34
N ILE A 10 -3.68 -11.16 0.71
CA ILE A 10 -5.10 -10.96 0.41
C ILE A 10 -5.75 -10.54 1.72
N ILE A 11 -6.26 -9.34 1.73
CA ILE A 11 -6.83 -8.73 2.93
C ILE A 11 -8.34 -8.63 2.76
N PRO A 12 -9.12 -9.39 3.53
CA PRO A 12 -10.56 -9.20 3.55
C PRO A 12 -10.88 -7.95 4.39
N GLY A 13 -11.87 -7.21 3.94
CA GLY A 13 -12.33 -6.05 4.69
C GLY A 13 -12.02 -4.72 4.03
N GLU A 14 -12.32 -3.65 4.73
CA GLU A 14 -12.35 -2.32 4.16
C GLU A 14 -11.09 -1.50 4.40
N GLU A 15 -10.37 -1.81 5.46
CA GLU A 15 -9.21 -1.03 5.85
C GLU A 15 -8.23 -1.88 6.64
N CYS A 16 -6.94 -1.67 6.41
CA CYS A 16 -5.92 -2.23 7.28
C CYS A 16 -4.77 -1.24 7.43
N THR A 17 -4.03 -1.38 8.53
CA THR A 17 -2.84 -0.57 8.77
C THR A 17 -1.68 -1.51 9.05
N ILE A 18 -0.58 -1.29 8.34
CA ILE A 18 0.66 -2.02 8.51
C ILE A 18 1.67 -1.05 9.11
N ASP A 19 2.23 -1.41 10.26
CA ASP A 19 3.22 -0.59 10.94
C ASP A 19 4.60 -1.20 10.75
N LEU A 20 5.53 -0.41 10.22
CA LEU A 20 6.91 -0.83 10.00
C LEU A 20 7.83 -0.04 10.90
N PRO A 21 8.61 -0.72 11.78
CA PRO A 21 9.62 -0.02 12.57
C PRO A 21 10.77 0.39 11.64
N VAL A 22 10.99 1.70 11.55
CA VAL A 22 12.03 2.25 10.67
C VAL A 22 13.08 3.04 11.46
N LYS A 23 13.07 2.90 12.77
CA LYS A 23 14.03 3.56 13.64
C LYS A 23 15.45 3.18 13.26
N GLY A 24 16.29 4.16 13.08
CA GLY A 24 17.68 3.94 12.66
C GLY A 24 17.87 3.93 11.15
N LEU A 25 16.79 3.98 10.38
CA LEU A 25 16.87 4.17 8.93
C LEU A 25 17.04 5.65 8.64
N ASN A 26 18.27 6.09 8.48
CA ASN A 26 18.54 7.43 8.00
C ASN A 26 18.54 7.41 6.47
N ALA A 27 17.36 7.24 5.90
CA ALA A 27 17.27 6.99 4.48
C ALA A 27 16.19 7.83 3.82
N SER A 28 16.57 8.45 2.74
CA SER A 28 15.65 8.90 1.69
C SER A 28 15.59 7.82 0.64
N GLY A 29 14.40 7.51 0.17
CA GLY A 29 14.24 6.45 -0.81
C GLY A 29 12.90 6.52 -1.49
N THR A 30 12.47 5.39 -2.02
CA THR A 30 11.21 5.30 -2.75
C THR A 30 10.32 4.24 -2.10
N PHE A 31 9.12 4.65 -1.75
CA PHE A 31 8.08 3.71 -1.36
C PHE A 31 7.41 3.17 -2.62
N TYR A 32 7.26 1.87 -2.70
CA TYR A 32 6.65 1.17 -3.83
C TYR A 32 5.54 0.27 -3.36
N ILE A 33 4.42 0.28 -4.07
CA ILE A 33 3.33 -0.66 -3.84
C ILE A 33 2.77 -1.11 -5.18
N SER A 34 2.55 -2.43 -5.31
CA SER A 34 1.81 -2.98 -6.44
C SER A 34 0.66 -3.83 -5.94
N SER A 35 -0.42 -3.80 -6.67
CA SER A 35 -1.68 -4.43 -6.30
C SER A 35 -2.35 -5.02 -7.52
N LEU A 36 -3.01 -6.16 -7.34
CA LEU A 36 -3.82 -6.76 -8.40
C LEU A 36 -5.23 -6.20 -8.34
N ASN A 37 -5.71 -5.70 -9.48
CA ASN A 37 -7.11 -5.33 -9.65
C ASN A 37 -7.75 -6.33 -10.61
N LEU A 38 -8.58 -7.22 -10.08
CA LEU A 38 -9.20 -8.30 -10.85
C LEU A 38 -10.67 -8.45 -10.42
N PRO A 39 -11.52 -7.51 -10.86
CA PRO A 39 -12.91 -7.44 -10.38
C PRO A 39 -13.74 -8.70 -10.61
N ARG A 40 -13.50 -9.45 -11.69
CA ARG A 40 -14.23 -10.70 -11.95
C ARG A 40 -14.01 -11.77 -10.88
N HIS A 41 -12.93 -11.65 -10.10
CA HIS A 41 -12.64 -12.51 -8.94
C HIS A 41 -12.89 -11.79 -7.63
N ARG A 42 -13.50 -10.60 -7.68
CA ARG A 42 -13.78 -9.74 -6.54
C ARG A 42 -12.53 -9.35 -5.77
N ILE A 43 -11.43 -9.23 -6.47
CA ILE A 43 -10.15 -8.74 -5.96
C ILE A 43 -9.95 -7.34 -6.52
N TYR A 44 -9.68 -6.39 -5.63
CA TYR A 44 -9.52 -4.99 -6.00
C TYR A 44 -8.23 -4.42 -5.44
N ALA A 45 -7.61 -3.56 -6.22
CA ALA A 45 -6.54 -2.72 -5.69
C ALA A 45 -7.13 -1.77 -4.63
N PRO A 46 -6.31 -1.23 -3.72
CA PRO A 46 -6.80 -0.26 -2.75
C PRO A 46 -7.39 0.96 -3.42
N GLN A 47 -8.37 1.59 -2.80
CA GLN A 47 -8.82 2.91 -3.20
C GLN A 47 -7.75 3.94 -2.91
N GLN A 48 -7.16 3.84 -1.71
CA GLN A 48 -6.20 4.82 -1.23
C GLN A 48 -5.17 4.15 -0.33
N VAL A 49 -3.95 4.61 -0.43
CA VAL A 49 -2.87 4.24 0.48
C VAL A 49 -2.31 5.52 1.08
N GLN A 50 -2.30 5.59 2.41
CA GLN A 50 -1.76 6.74 3.11
C GLN A 50 -0.53 6.33 3.92
N LEU A 51 0.54 7.10 3.79
CA LEU A 51 1.74 6.92 4.58
C LEU A 51 1.72 7.89 5.75
N LEU A 52 1.98 7.39 6.95
CA LEU A 52 2.07 8.20 8.16
C LEU A 52 3.43 8.00 8.80
N LYS A 53 4.06 9.10 9.17
CA LYS A 53 5.35 9.11 9.90
C LYS A 53 5.05 9.39 11.35
N ASP A 54 5.33 8.42 12.23
CA ASP A 54 5.05 8.52 13.66
C ASP A 54 3.62 9.00 13.95
N GLY A 55 2.66 8.44 13.20
CA GLY A 55 1.24 8.76 13.36
C GLY A 55 0.77 10.01 12.63
N VAL A 56 1.65 10.74 11.96
CA VAL A 56 1.29 11.97 11.24
C VAL A 56 1.21 11.70 9.74
N ALA A 57 0.11 12.09 9.11
CA ALA A 57 -0.08 11.92 7.68
C ALA A 57 1.04 12.59 6.89
N TYR A 58 1.60 11.87 5.93
CA TYR A 58 2.76 12.32 5.17
C TYR A 58 2.49 12.32 3.66
N LYS A 59 2.13 11.17 3.08
CA LYS A 59 1.85 11.03 1.65
C LYS A 59 0.55 10.27 1.46
N THR A 60 -0.14 10.56 0.36
CA THR A 60 -1.38 9.87 -0.01
C THR A 60 -1.30 9.45 -1.46
N ILE A 61 -1.65 8.21 -1.72
CA ILE A 61 -1.69 7.63 -3.07
C ILE A 61 -3.13 7.21 -3.35
N ASP A 62 -3.72 7.76 -4.42
CA ASP A 62 -5.05 7.39 -4.87
C ASP A 62 -4.94 6.44 -6.05
N PHE A 63 -5.38 5.20 -5.88
CA PHE A 63 -5.34 4.21 -6.95
C PHE A 63 -6.55 4.28 -7.87
N LYS A 64 -7.73 4.51 -7.30
CA LYS A 64 -8.99 4.57 -8.05
C LYS A 64 -9.18 3.37 -8.97
N PRO A 65 -9.25 2.14 -8.43
CA PRO A 65 -9.35 0.94 -9.25
C PRO A 65 -10.65 0.91 -10.05
N GLU A 66 -10.56 0.44 -11.29
CA GLU A 66 -11.74 0.23 -12.13
C GLU A 66 -12.51 -1.01 -11.67
N ASP A 67 -13.83 -0.89 -11.61
CA ASP A 67 -14.72 -2.00 -11.25
C ASP A 67 -15.36 -2.58 -12.51
N SER A 68 -14.52 -3.10 -13.40
CA SER A 68 -14.97 -3.74 -14.63
C SER A 68 -14.52 -5.19 -14.65
N PRO A 69 -15.44 -6.17 -14.75
CA PRO A 69 -15.06 -7.57 -14.79
C PRO A 69 -14.15 -7.94 -15.96
N GLU A 70 -14.15 -7.14 -17.00
CA GLU A 70 -13.32 -7.38 -18.18
C GLU A 70 -11.89 -6.87 -18.03
N LYS A 71 -11.62 -6.09 -16.98
CA LYS A 71 -10.32 -5.49 -16.74
C LYS A 71 -9.58 -6.26 -15.65
N GLY A 72 -8.41 -6.77 -15.99
CA GLY A 72 -7.48 -7.33 -15.00
C GLY A 72 -6.16 -6.65 -15.22
N GLU A 73 -5.59 -6.04 -14.16
CA GLU A 73 -4.34 -5.34 -14.28
C GLU A 73 -3.58 -5.27 -12.95
N MET A 74 -2.27 -5.13 -13.05
CA MET A 74 -1.43 -4.78 -11.90
C MET A 74 -1.37 -3.27 -11.82
N MET A 75 -1.79 -2.73 -10.69
CA MET A 75 -1.70 -1.29 -10.43
C MET A 75 -0.49 -1.03 -9.56
N LYS A 76 0.36 -0.13 -9.98
CA LYS A 76 1.63 0.17 -9.30
C LYS A 76 1.73 1.64 -8.99
N ALA A 77 2.33 1.95 -7.86
CA ALA A 77 2.60 3.34 -7.48
C ALA A 77 3.94 3.43 -6.77
N THR A 78 4.64 4.52 -7.02
CA THR A 78 5.88 4.86 -6.33
C THR A 78 5.81 6.29 -5.85
N VAL A 79 6.31 6.54 -4.65
CA VAL A 79 6.45 7.91 -4.14
C VAL A 79 7.80 8.05 -3.45
N PRO A 80 8.48 9.18 -3.64
CA PRO A 80 9.68 9.45 -2.86
C PRO A 80 9.30 9.64 -1.40
N ALA A 81 10.09 9.10 -0.50
CA ALA A 81 9.85 9.20 0.93
C ALA A 81 11.14 9.44 1.68
N ASP A 82 11.10 10.34 2.63
CA ASP A 82 12.22 10.64 3.52
C ASP A 82 11.84 10.16 4.92
N LEU A 83 12.53 9.13 5.39
CA LEU A 83 12.29 8.53 6.69
C LEU A 83 13.31 8.95 7.74
N ASN A 84 14.13 9.97 7.47
CA ASN A 84 15.08 10.49 8.43
C ASN A 84 14.35 10.99 9.67
N GLY A 85 14.78 10.52 10.83
CA GLY A 85 14.17 10.92 12.10
C GLY A 85 12.85 10.23 12.40
N THR A 86 12.39 9.33 11.55
CA THR A 86 11.14 8.59 11.73
C THR A 86 11.42 7.29 12.48
N GLU A 87 10.61 6.99 13.47
CA GLU A 87 10.70 5.72 14.20
C GLU A 87 9.78 4.66 13.62
N GLN A 88 8.59 5.06 13.20
CA GLN A 88 7.59 4.13 12.67
C GLN A 88 6.93 4.70 11.43
N LEU A 89 6.89 3.91 10.39
CA LEU A 89 6.12 4.20 9.19
C LEU A 89 4.84 3.36 9.21
N SER A 90 3.70 4.01 9.15
CA SER A 90 2.41 3.32 9.07
C SER A 90 1.87 3.45 7.66
N ILE A 91 1.38 2.34 7.15
CA ILE A 91 0.79 2.25 5.81
C ILE A 91 -0.68 1.92 5.99
N LYS A 92 -1.53 2.93 5.81
CA LYS A 92 -2.97 2.78 5.94
C LYS A 92 -3.57 2.51 4.58
N ILE A 93 -4.15 1.33 4.41
CA ILE A 93 -4.68 0.86 3.14
C ILE A 93 -6.20 0.80 3.25
N SER A 94 -6.88 1.54 2.40
CA SER A 94 -8.34 1.58 2.37
C SER A 94 -8.83 0.98 1.08
N CYS A 95 -9.73 0.01 1.17
CA CYS A 95 -10.26 -0.67 0.00
C CYS A 95 -11.59 -0.08 -0.46
N LEU A 96 -12.02 -0.53 -1.63
CA LEU A 96 -13.36 -0.22 -2.13
C LEU A 96 -14.39 -0.82 -1.17
N LYS A 97 -15.33 0.01 -0.71
CA LYS A 97 -16.39 -0.43 0.20
C LYS A 97 -17.46 -1.18 -0.55
N LYS A 98 -17.23 -2.46 -0.75
CA LYS A 98 -18.15 -3.33 -1.49
C LYS A 98 -18.14 -4.71 -0.83
N PRO A 99 -19.32 -5.24 -0.41
CA PRO A 99 -19.38 -6.53 0.27
C PRO A 99 -18.78 -7.67 -0.54
N GLY A 100 -18.10 -8.59 0.14
CA GLY A 100 -17.54 -9.79 -0.49
C GLY A 100 -16.30 -9.54 -1.32
N THR A 101 -15.66 -8.39 -1.19
CA THR A 101 -14.43 -8.08 -1.92
C THR A 101 -13.19 -8.30 -1.07
N GLN A 102 -12.05 -8.45 -1.73
CA GLN A 102 -10.75 -8.61 -1.09
C GLN A 102 -9.77 -7.66 -1.76
N MET A 103 -8.73 -7.27 -1.03
CA MET A 103 -7.61 -6.52 -1.59
C MET A 103 -6.47 -7.46 -1.91
N GLY A 104 -5.94 -7.36 -3.12
CA GLY A 104 -4.76 -8.14 -3.53
C GLY A 104 -3.52 -7.25 -3.52
N ILE A 105 -2.69 -7.36 -2.51
CA ILE A 105 -1.42 -6.65 -2.46
C ILE A 105 -0.34 -7.60 -2.93
N ASP A 106 0.34 -7.23 -4.00
CA ASP A 106 1.43 -8.02 -4.56
C ASP A 106 2.74 -7.74 -3.85
N GLU A 107 3.08 -6.46 -3.72
CA GLU A 107 4.32 -6.07 -3.08
C GLU A 107 4.22 -4.71 -2.43
N ILE A 108 4.84 -4.58 -1.26
CA ILE A 108 5.10 -3.31 -0.62
C ILE A 108 6.59 -3.28 -0.31
N ALA A 109 7.26 -2.23 -0.72
CA ALA A 109 8.69 -2.08 -0.51
C ALA A 109 9.08 -0.64 -0.24
N PHE A 110 10.11 -0.45 0.56
CA PHE A 110 10.80 0.82 0.66
C PHE A 110 12.25 0.58 0.24
N ILE A 111 12.70 1.28 -0.78
CA ILE A 111 14.01 1.11 -1.38
C ILE A 111 14.81 2.40 -1.17
N PRO A 112 15.84 2.34 -0.33
CA PRO A 112 16.69 3.51 -0.05
C PRO A 112 17.45 4.00 -1.28
#